data_bc90ace75bc537a62e9a05ad08566aaf
#
_entry.id   bc90ace75bc537a62e9a05ad08566aaf
#
_cell.length_a   1.000
_cell.length_b   1.000
_cell.length_c   1.000
_cell.angle_alpha   90.00
_cell.angle_beta   90.00
_cell.angle_gamma   90.00
#
_symmetry.space_group_name_H-M   'P 1'
#
loop_
_entity.id
_entity.type
_entity.pdbx_description
1 polymer ?
#
loop_
_entity_poly.entity_id
_entity_poly.type
_entity_poly.pdbx_seq_one_letter_code
_entity_poly.pdbx_strand_id
1 'polypeptide(L)'
;MRFPFIHSTIGPLAMNRENFSRKGLSTPVITLIVMVVGVALTLVMAGVAGGFLFGWGTAAKVTIERVDILVDPVSGNGFVTIDVRNSGGARLTGCTVEVQDGGGNVMSSPTGPATLNPGQVGSFTDNGVNGFQSGSIYIAIVTCTGPGGTNVVDKKSAVAHI
;
A
#
# COMPACT_ATOMS: atom_id res chain seq x y z
N MET A 1 -3.37 94.36 50.22
CA MET A 1 -4.12 93.57 49.28
C MET A 1 -3.69 92.13 49.48
N ARG A 2 -4.55 91.24 50.01
CA ARG A 2 -4.27 89.80 50.24
C ARG A 2 -5.07 89.05 49.23
N PHE A 3 -4.40 88.26 48.39
CA PHE A 3 -5.06 87.28 47.48
C PHE A 3 -5.20 85.94 48.21
N PRO A 4 -6.36 85.30 48.14
CA PRO A 4 -6.53 83.94 48.71
C PRO A 4 -6.04 82.92 47.72
N PHE A 5 -5.21 82.01 48.20
CA PHE A 5 -4.76 80.82 47.48
C PHE A 5 -5.94 79.83 47.43
N ILE A 6 -6.40 79.45 46.23
CA ILE A 6 -7.34 78.40 46.03
C ILE A 6 -6.57 77.06 45.95
N HIS A 7 -6.71 76.23 46.93
CA HIS A 7 -6.15 74.90 46.97
C HIS A 7 -7.10 73.96 46.21
N SER A 8 -6.71 73.60 44.96
CA SER A 8 -7.44 72.64 44.16
C SER A 8 -6.98 71.22 44.55
N THR A 9 -7.78 70.53 45.32
CA THR A 9 -7.55 69.14 45.70
C THR A 9 -8.01 68.25 44.56
N ILE A 10 -7.04 67.75 43.76
CA ILE A 10 -7.29 66.73 42.74
C ILE A 10 -7.39 65.41 43.50
N GLY A 11 -8.58 64.89 43.63
CA GLY A 11 -8.81 63.54 44.18
C GLY A 11 -8.29 62.47 43.23
N PRO A 12 -7.74 61.37 43.76
CA PRO A 12 -7.25 60.29 42.91
C PRO A 12 -8.43 59.61 42.23
N LEU A 13 -8.39 59.58 40.88
CA LEU A 13 -9.27 58.76 40.06
C LEU A 13 -9.08 57.29 40.48
N ALA A 14 -10.03 56.78 41.24
CA ALA A 14 -10.13 55.36 41.53
C ALA A 14 -10.40 54.63 40.20
N MET A 15 -9.34 54.11 39.58
CA MET A 15 -9.47 53.12 38.51
C MET A 15 -10.21 51.92 39.07
N ASN A 16 -11.50 51.82 38.76
CA ASN A 16 -12.28 50.63 39.00
C ASN A 16 -11.72 49.52 38.15
N ARG A 17 -10.79 48.72 38.69
CA ARG A 17 -10.38 47.45 38.09
C ARG A 17 -11.59 46.54 38.16
N GLU A 18 -12.37 46.52 37.09
CA GLU A 18 -13.31 45.47 36.86
C GLU A 18 -12.54 44.14 36.95
N ASN A 19 -12.73 43.48 38.07
CA ASN A 19 -12.31 42.09 38.24
C ASN A 19 -13.03 41.27 37.18
N PHE A 20 -12.41 41.07 35.99
CA PHE A 20 -12.76 40.02 35.08
C PHE A 20 -12.58 38.72 35.87
N SER A 21 -13.62 38.33 36.57
CA SER A 21 -13.75 36.98 37.13
C SER A 21 -13.66 36.04 35.94
N ARG A 22 -12.46 35.57 35.63
CA ARG A 22 -12.26 34.42 34.74
C ARG A 22 -12.97 33.26 35.45
N LYS A 23 -14.21 33.02 35.07
CA LYS A 23 -14.91 31.80 35.42
C LYS A 23 -14.17 30.67 34.69
N GLY A 24 -13.07 30.24 35.27
CA GLY A 24 -12.37 29.04 34.83
C GLY A 24 -13.35 27.88 34.93
N LEU A 25 -13.36 27.04 33.90
CA LEU A 25 -14.05 25.79 33.94
C LEU A 25 -13.70 25.07 35.25
N SER A 26 -14.68 24.61 36.00
CA SER A 26 -14.41 23.91 37.27
C SER A 26 -13.56 22.69 37.02
N THR A 27 -12.61 22.41 37.90
CA THR A 27 -11.69 21.26 37.78
C THR A 27 -12.40 19.95 37.38
N PRO A 28 -13.58 19.61 37.92
CA PRO A 28 -14.34 18.43 37.49
C PRO A 28 -14.74 18.43 36.02
N VAL A 29 -15.10 19.60 35.48
CA VAL A 29 -15.50 19.72 34.06
C VAL A 29 -14.30 19.56 33.14
N ILE A 30 -13.16 20.13 33.48
CA ILE A 30 -11.91 19.96 32.73
C ILE A 30 -11.49 18.49 32.70
N THR A 31 -11.54 17.81 33.87
CA THR A 31 -11.20 16.39 33.97
C THR A 31 -12.13 15.53 33.14
N LEU A 32 -13.42 15.81 33.11
CA LEU A 32 -14.38 15.08 32.29
C LEU A 32 -14.12 15.27 30.79
N ILE A 33 -13.85 16.50 30.35
CA ILE A 33 -13.52 16.78 28.95
C ILE A 33 -12.25 16.03 28.53
N VAL A 34 -11.18 16.08 29.33
CA VAL A 34 -9.91 15.40 29.03
C VAL A 34 -10.12 13.88 28.97
N MET A 35 -10.94 13.33 29.87
CA MET A 35 -11.27 11.89 29.87
C MET A 35 -12.01 11.49 28.58
N VAL A 36 -13.03 12.22 28.17
CA VAL A 36 -13.81 11.95 26.96
C VAL A 36 -12.95 12.06 25.72
N VAL A 37 -12.12 13.10 25.61
CA VAL A 37 -11.19 13.28 24.49
C VAL A 37 -10.16 12.16 24.46
N GLY A 38 -9.60 11.79 25.61
CA GLY A 38 -8.64 10.68 25.72
C GLY A 38 -9.21 9.35 25.24
N VAL A 39 -10.43 9.01 25.66
CA VAL A 39 -11.12 7.79 25.20
C VAL A 39 -11.42 7.86 23.70
N ALA A 40 -11.90 8.99 23.19
CA ALA A 40 -12.17 9.16 21.77
C ALA A 40 -10.89 8.96 20.90
N LEU A 41 -9.77 9.57 21.31
CA LEU A 41 -8.50 9.42 20.61
C LEU A 41 -7.98 7.97 20.63
N THR A 42 -8.12 7.26 21.77
CA THR A 42 -7.69 5.85 21.86
C THR A 42 -8.52 4.96 20.94
N LEU A 43 -9.84 5.18 20.84
CA LEU A 43 -10.72 4.43 19.93
C LEU A 43 -10.39 4.70 18.46
N VAL A 44 -10.10 5.94 18.09
CA VAL A 44 -9.68 6.30 16.73
C VAL A 44 -8.34 5.62 16.39
N MET A 45 -7.37 5.70 17.29
CA MET A 45 -6.07 5.04 17.09
C MET A 45 -6.20 3.52 16.98
N ALA A 46 -7.02 2.90 17.82
CA ALA A 46 -7.28 1.46 17.76
C ALA A 46 -7.95 1.06 16.43
N GLY A 47 -8.91 1.86 15.94
CA GLY A 47 -9.59 1.64 14.66
C GLY A 47 -8.64 1.75 13.47
N VAL A 48 -7.79 2.77 13.44
CA VAL A 48 -6.79 2.96 12.38
C VAL A 48 -5.74 1.84 12.40
N ALA A 49 -5.19 1.51 13.59
CA ALA A 49 -4.21 0.44 13.73
C ALA A 49 -4.80 -0.93 13.34
N GLY A 50 -6.04 -1.23 13.77
CA GLY A 50 -6.74 -2.46 13.39
C GLY A 50 -6.98 -2.55 11.89
N GLY A 51 -7.52 -1.51 11.26
CA GLY A 51 -7.75 -1.46 9.81
C GLY A 51 -6.48 -1.62 9.00
N PHE A 52 -5.38 -1.00 9.44
CA PHE A 52 -4.09 -1.12 8.78
C PHE A 52 -3.52 -2.55 8.88
N LEU A 53 -3.54 -3.16 10.07
CA LEU A 53 -3.00 -4.50 10.28
C LEU A 53 -3.82 -5.60 9.59
N PHE A 54 -5.15 -5.51 9.61
CA PHE A 54 -6.01 -6.51 8.98
C PHE A 54 -6.15 -6.32 7.46
N GLY A 55 -6.09 -5.09 6.95
CA GLY A 55 -6.20 -4.81 5.52
C GLY A 55 -4.99 -5.30 4.71
N TRP A 56 -3.79 -5.28 5.27
CA TRP A 56 -2.58 -5.76 4.59
C TRP A 56 -2.43 -7.28 4.61
N GLY A 57 -2.94 -7.93 5.67
CA GLY A 57 -2.83 -9.39 5.85
C GLY A 57 -3.68 -10.21 4.88
N THR A 58 -4.67 -9.62 4.21
CA THR A 58 -5.62 -10.33 3.34
C THR A 58 -5.53 -9.93 1.87
N ALA A 59 -4.70 -8.95 1.53
CA ALA A 59 -4.55 -8.51 0.15
C ALA A 59 -3.92 -9.61 -0.71
N ALA A 60 -4.62 -9.99 -1.78
CA ALA A 60 -4.07 -10.86 -2.81
C ALA A 60 -3.23 -10.00 -3.77
N LYS A 61 -1.97 -10.37 -3.96
CA LYS A 61 -1.07 -9.71 -4.91
C LYS A 61 -0.05 -10.69 -5.46
N VAL A 62 0.11 -10.70 -6.77
CA VAL A 62 1.15 -11.46 -7.46
C VAL A 62 2.12 -10.49 -8.12
N THR A 63 3.38 -10.88 -8.23
CA THR A 63 4.42 -10.07 -8.90
C THR A 63 5.37 -11.00 -9.64
N ILE A 64 5.65 -10.69 -10.91
CA ILE A 64 6.67 -11.38 -11.71
C ILE A 64 8.04 -10.78 -11.34
N GLU A 65 8.90 -11.57 -10.73
CA GLU A 65 10.27 -11.16 -10.37
C GLU A 65 11.20 -11.21 -11.57
N ARG A 66 11.21 -12.35 -12.26
CA ARG A 66 12.10 -12.59 -13.39
C ARG A 66 11.34 -13.23 -14.54
N VAL A 67 11.69 -12.83 -15.75
CA VAL A 67 11.31 -13.48 -17.01
C VAL A 67 12.60 -13.70 -17.77
N ASP A 68 12.83 -14.94 -18.14
CA ASP A 68 14.01 -15.38 -18.88
C ASP A 68 13.55 -16.22 -20.06
N ILE A 69 13.89 -15.81 -21.26
CA ILE A 69 13.52 -16.48 -22.51
C ILE A 69 14.81 -16.68 -23.30
N LEU A 70 15.32 -17.90 -23.26
CA LEU A 70 16.52 -18.32 -23.99
C LEU A 70 16.11 -19.01 -25.30
N VAL A 71 16.68 -18.60 -26.38
CA VAL A 71 16.47 -19.22 -27.70
C VAL A 71 17.73 -19.98 -28.12
N ASP A 72 17.59 -21.28 -28.36
CA ASP A 72 18.69 -22.09 -28.89
C ASP A 72 18.94 -21.70 -30.35
N PRO A 73 20.15 -21.20 -30.69
CA PRO A 73 20.46 -20.73 -32.04
C PRO A 73 20.52 -21.85 -33.06
N VAL A 74 20.64 -23.11 -32.64
CA VAL A 74 20.76 -24.27 -33.51
C VAL A 74 19.40 -24.84 -33.87
N SER A 75 18.55 -25.07 -32.87
CA SER A 75 17.22 -25.66 -33.06
C SER A 75 16.09 -24.64 -33.25
N GLY A 76 16.31 -23.38 -32.86
CA GLY A 76 15.29 -22.35 -32.82
C GLY A 76 14.27 -22.53 -31.69
N ASN A 77 14.50 -23.48 -30.80
CA ASN A 77 13.62 -23.75 -29.67
C ASN A 77 13.83 -22.74 -28.55
N GLY A 78 12.74 -22.28 -27.95
CA GLY A 78 12.74 -21.40 -26.76
C GLY A 78 12.70 -22.21 -25.48
N PHE A 79 13.42 -21.71 -24.47
CA PHE A 79 13.34 -22.15 -23.07
C PHE A 79 12.83 -20.97 -22.25
N VAL A 80 11.72 -21.14 -21.61
CA VAL A 80 11.07 -20.07 -20.83
C VAL A 80 11.16 -20.40 -19.35
N THR A 81 11.65 -19.44 -18.56
CA THR A 81 11.65 -19.52 -17.09
C THR A 81 11.09 -18.23 -16.52
N ILE A 82 10.06 -18.33 -15.69
CA ILE A 82 9.39 -17.18 -15.09
C ILE A 82 9.27 -17.42 -13.60
N ASP A 83 9.87 -16.54 -12.81
CA ASP A 83 9.78 -16.55 -11.35
C ASP A 83 8.69 -15.59 -10.90
N VAL A 84 7.70 -16.12 -10.20
CA VAL A 84 6.52 -15.42 -9.72
C VAL A 84 6.48 -15.45 -8.20
N ARG A 85 6.36 -14.29 -7.58
CA ARG A 85 6.21 -14.15 -6.13
C ARG A 85 4.78 -13.79 -5.74
N ASN A 86 4.26 -14.46 -4.73
CA ASN A 86 3.10 -13.95 -4.00
C ASN A 86 3.55 -12.82 -3.05
N SER A 87 3.37 -11.58 -3.47
CA SER A 87 3.71 -10.37 -2.68
C SER A 87 2.57 -9.90 -1.78
N GLY A 88 1.44 -10.62 -1.77
CA GLY A 88 0.31 -10.37 -0.88
C GLY A 88 0.36 -11.20 0.41
N GLY A 89 -0.57 -10.92 1.31
CA GLY A 89 -0.74 -11.66 2.57
C GLY A 89 -1.69 -12.85 2.46
N ALA A 90 -2.39 -12.99 1.32
CA ALA A 90 -3.32 -14.09 1.08
C ALA A 90 -2.68 -15.21 0.25
N ARG A 91 -3.10 -16.46 0.49
CA ARG A 91 -2.72 -17.60 -0.36
C ARG A 91 -3.36 -17.45 -1.73
N LEU A 92 -2.57 -17.64 -2.79
CA LEU A 92 -3.01 -17.66 -4.18
C LEU A 92 -3.17 -19.11 -4.67
N THR A 93 -4.17 -19.34 -5.51
CA THR A 93 -4.47 -20.66 -6.11
C THR A 93 -4.71 -20.51 -7.60
N GLY A 94 -4.69 -21.62 -8.34
CA GLY A 94 -4.97 -21.62 -9.78
C GLY A 94 -4.03 -20.67 -10.55
N CYS A 95 -2.75 -20.61 -10.16
CA CYS A 95 -1.78 -19.78 -10.85
C CYS A 95 -1.45 -20.34 -12.22
N THR A 96 -1.64 -19.56 -13.25
CA THR A 96 -1.30 -19.85 -14.64
C THR A 96 -0.42 -18.73 -15.19
N VAL A 97 0.48 -19.09 -16.09
CA VAL A 97 1.36 -18.15 -16.77
C VAL A 97 1.24 -18.35 -18.27
N GLU A 98 1.17 -17.25 -19.00
CA GLU A 98 1.19 -17.21 -20.46
C GLU A 98 2.25 -16.27 -20.95
N VAL A 99 2.91 -16.62 -22.03
CA VAL A 99 3.84 -15.75 -22.74
C VAL A 99 3.26 -15.40 -24.09
N GLN A 100 3.10 -14.12 -24.36
CA GLN A 100 2.49 -13.60 -25.59
C GLN A 100 3.53 -12.84 -26.41
N ASP A 101 3.36 -12.86 -27.73
CA ASP A 101 4.11 -12.01 -28.65
C ASP A 101 3.56 -10.56 -28.68
N GLY A 102 4.18 -9.67 -29.46
CA GLY A 102 3.72 -8.30 -29.63
C GLY A 102 2.35 -8.15 -30.30
N GLY A 103 1.84 -9.22 -30.91
CA GLY A 103 0.49 -9.28 -31.51
C GLY A 103 -0.57 -9.84 -30.55
N GLY A 104 -0.18 -10.26 -29.36
CA GLY A 104 -1.08 -10.86 -28.36
C GLY A 104 -1.35 -12.34 -28.56
N ASN A 105 -0.61 -13.02 -29.43
CA ASN A 105 -0.73 -14.46 -29.60
C ASN A 105 0.03 -15.19 -28.50
N VAL A 106 -0.59 -16.23 -27.91
CA VAL A 106 0.04 -17.05 -26.89
C VAL A 106 1.09 -17.93 -27.53
N MET A 107 2.36 -17.75 -27.15
CA MET A 107 3.50 -18.51 -27.63
C MET A 107 3.84 -19.70 -26.74
N SER A 108 3.64 -19.55 -25.42
CA SER A 108 3.97 -20.56 -24.43
C SER A 108 3.04 -20.43 -23.22
N SER A 109 2.81 -21.56 -22.56
CA SER A 109 2.05 -21.66 -21.29
C SER A 109 2.90 -22.42 -20.26
N PRO A 110 3.91 -21.77 -19.66
CA PRO A 110 4.82 -22.41 -18.71
C PRO A 110 4.08 -23.07 -17.55
N THR A 111 4.53 -24.26 -17.17
CA THR A 111 3.96 -25.02 -16.05
C THR A 111 4.73 -24.77 -14.77
N GLY A 112 4.04 -24.68 -13.64
CA GLY A 112 4.64 -24.42 -12.33
C GLY A 112 3.66 -24.71 -11.19
N PRO A 113 3.94 -24.21 -9.99
CA PRO A 113 3.11 -24.46 -8.83
C PRO A 113 1.74 -23.78 -8.96
N ALA A 114 0.67 -24.59 -8.91
CA ALA A 114 -0.71 -24.08 -8.96
C ALA A 114 -1.09 -23.23 -7.73
N THR A 115 -0.27 -23.23 -6.66
CA THR A 115 -0.55 -22.54 -5.40
C THR A 115 0.69 -21.83 -4.92
N LEU A 116 0.53 -20.58 -4.47
CA LEU A 116 1.60 -19.77 -3.87
C LEU A 116 1.16 -19.24 -2.50
N ASN A 117 1.88 -19.63 -1.44
CA ASN A 117 1.67 -19.08 -0.11
C ASN A 117 2.23 -17.64 -0.02
N PRO A 118 1.81 -16.84 0.96
CA PRO A 118 2.35 -15.50 1.18
C PRO A 118 3.88 -15.49 1.23
N GLY A 119 4.50 -14.61 0.43
CA GLY A 119 5.95 -14.49 0.32
C GLY A 119 6.65 -15.57 -0.51
N GLN A 120 5.95 -16.62 -0.92
CA GLN A 120 6.53 -17.72 -1.70
C GLN A 120 6.82 -17.29 -3.14
N VAL A 121 7.95 -17.75 -3.67
CA VAL A 121 8.30 -17.70 -5.09
C VAL A 121 8.05 -19.05 -5.73
N GLY A 122 7.41 -19.07 -6.88
CA GLY A 122 7.22 -20.24 -7.72
C GLY A 122 7.84 -20.02 -9.09
N SER A 123 8.58 -21.00 -9.59
CA SER A 123 9.14 -20.98 -10.94
C SER A 123 8.22 -21.72 -11.90
N PHE A 124 7.92 -21.07 -13.01
CA PHE A 124 7.15 -21.62 -14.13
C PHE A 124 8.10 -21.80 -15.30
N THR A 125 8.12 -23.01 -15.87
CA THR A 125 9.05 -23.36 -16.95
C THR A 125 8.33 -24.02 -18.11
N ASP A 126 8.83 -23.74 -19.32
CA ASP A 126 8.44 -24.44 -20.53
C ASP A 126 9.68 -24.62 -21.42
N ASN A 127 9.84 -25.80 -21.98
CA ASN A 127 11.04 -26.18 -22.72
C ASN A 127 10.68 -26.64 -24.13
N GLY A 128 11.49 -26.23 -25.10
CA GLY A 128 11.36 -26.68 -26.47
C GLY A 128 10.22 -26.02 -27.24
N VAL A 129 9.83 -24.82 -26.86
CA VAL A 129 8.77 -24.05 -27.53
C VAL A 129 9.29 -23.45 -28.82
N ASN A 130 8.62 -23.75 -29.94
CA ASN A 130 8.99 -23.22 -31.26
C ASN A 130 8.45 -21.80 -31.47
N GLY A 131 9.13 -21.01 -32.29
CA GLY A 131 8.65 -19.70 -32.76
C GLY A 131 9.16 -18.50 -31.99
N PHE A 132 9.96 -18.69 -30.93
CA PHE A 132 10.67 -17.59 -30.31
C PHE A 132 11.80 -17.06 -31.21
N GLN A 133 11.98 -15.76 -31.24
CA GLN A 133 13.05 -15.09 -32.00
C GLN A 133 13.91 -14.27 -31.04
N SER A 134 15.22 -14.51 -31.10
CA SER A 134 16.18 -13.72 -30.33
C SER A 134 16.10 -12.25 -30.73
N GLY A 135 16.15 -11.37 -29.73
CA GLY A 135 15.98 -9.92 -29.88
C GLY A 135 14.52 -9.43 -29.90
N SER A 136 13.53 -10.32 -30.00
CA SER A 136 12.12 -9.95 -29.95
C SER A 136 11.62 -9.79 -28.54
N ILE A 137 10.62 -8.91 -28.35
CA ILE A 137 9.99 -8.62 -27.07
C ILE A 137 8.76 -9.51 -26.89
N TYR A 138 8.68 -10.17 -25.75
CA TYR A 138 7.55 -10.98 -25.32
C TYR A 138 6.98 -10.46 -23.99
N ILE A 139 5.70 -10.73 -23.74
CA ILE A 139 5.00 -10.31 -22.55
C ILE A 139 4.59 -11.54 -21.76
N ALA A 140 5.14 -11.70 -20.58
CA ALA A 140 4.70 -12.71 -19.62
C ALA A 140 3.50 -12.16 -18.83
N ILE A 141 2.45 -12.94 -18.72
CA ILE A 141 1.23 -12.61 -17.99
C ILE A 141 0.99 -13.72 -16.98
N VAL A 142 0.94 -13.40 -15.70
CA VAL A 142 0.55 -14.33 -14.63
C VAL A 142 -0.86 -14.01 -14.18
N THR A 143 -1.68 -15.03 -14.02
CA THR A 143 -3.03 -14.93 -13.45
C THR A 143 -3.16 -15.92 -12.32
N CYS A 144 -3.51 -15.46 -11.12
CA CYS A 144 -3.79 -16.31 -9.96
C CYS A 144 -5.14 -15.93 -9.36
N THR A 145 -5.78 -16.88 -8.68
CA THR A 145 -7.02 -16.66 -7.95
C THR A 145 -6.72 -16.45 -6.47
N GLY A 146 -7.12 -15.32 -5.94
CA GLY A 146 -7.06 -14.96 -4.52
C GLY A 146 -8.32 -15.39 -3.76
N PRO A 147 -8.41 -15.02 -2.46
CA PRO A 147 -9.58 -15.28 -1.64
C PRO A 147 -10.85 -14.69 -2.26
N GLY A 148 -11.97 -15.44 -2.13
CA GLY A 148 -13.26 -15.02 -2.68
C GLY A 148 -13.36 -15.13 -4.21
N GLY A 149 -12.41 -15.82 -4.89
CA GLY A 149 -12.44 -15.98 -6.34
C GLY A 149 -11.95 -14.75 -7.14
N THR A 150 -11.31 -13.80 -6.48
CA THR A 150 -10.78 -12.60 -7.13
C THR A 150 -9.54 -12.94 -7.94
N ASN A 151 -9.52 -12.63 -9.23
CA ASN A 151 -8.33 -12.81 -10.05
C ASN A 151 -7.34 -11.65 -9.83
N VAL A 152 -6.07 -12.00 -9.58
CA VAL A 152 -4.95 -11.08 -9.54
C VAL A 152 -4.03 -11.36 -10.72
N VAL A 153 -3.62 -10.33 -11.42
CA VAL A 153 -2.84 -10.41 -12.65
C VAL A 153 -1.64 -9.50 -12.55
N ASP A 154 -0.50 -9.99 -13.02
CA ASP A 154 0.69 -9.15 -13.25
C ASP A 154 1.26 -9.42 -14.65
N LYS A 155 1.93 -8.42 -15.23
CA LYS A 155 2.49 -8.47 -16.57
C LYS A 155 3.90 -7.91 -16.58
N LYS A 156 4.80 -8.60 -17.26
CA LYS A 156 6.18 -8.16 -17.44
C LYS A 156 6.69 -8.48 -18.82
N SER A 157 7.31 -7.51 -19.47
CA SER A 157 7.98 -7.71 -20.76
C SER A 157 9.41 -8.19 -20.58
N ALA A 158 9.87 -9.04 -21.49
CA ALA A 158 11.26 -9.48 -21.57
C ALA A 158 11.69 -9.60 -23.04
N VAL A 159 12.99 -9.50 -23.28
CA VAL A 159 13.60 -9.71 -24.59
C VAL A 159 14.16 -11.13 -24.61
N ALA A 160 13.82 -11.89 -25.63
CA ALA A 160 14.42 -13.20 -25.84
C ALA A 160 15.89 -13.04 -26.27
N HIS A 161 16.75 -13.89 -25.75
CA HIS A 161 18.20 -13.88 -26.03
C HIS A 161 18.75 -15.29 -26.31
N ILE A 162 19.96 -15.37 -26.79
CA ILE A 162 20.73 -16.61 -27.08
C ILE A 162 21.80 -16.83 -26.05
#